data_71b3ee91d36ee09ab3a7969f79234ae2
#
_entry.id   71b3ee91d36ee09ab3a7969f79234ae2
#
_cell.length_a   1.000
_cell.length_b   1.000
_cell.length_c   1.000
_cell.angle_alpha   90.00
_cell.angle_beta   90.00
_cell.angle_gamma   90.00
#
_symmetry.space_group_name_H-M   'P 1'
#
loop_
_entity.id
_entity.type
_entity.pdbx_description
1 polymer ?
#
loop_
_entity_poly.entity_id
_entity_poly.type
_entity_poly.pdbx_seq_one_letter_code
_entity_poly.pdbx_strand_id
1 'polypeptide(L)'
;IVIVGTGSCGLARVKGCNIKVGGYGFPVSDEGSGAYLGLRAIRMAMLAHDGRMEKTALLSEVLARFEDDPRCVVSWMDRATATDYATLAPIVVRHVDDGDPSARRIMQDAASKIDAICRALFERGTPRLSLIGGLGSVMETWLAPDLRRRLSPQLGDALDGAAILAGRPPRETTA
;
A
#
# COMPACT_ATOMS: atom_id res chain seq x y z
N ILE A 1 3.10 -14.24 0.58
CA ILE A 1 3.54 -12.85 0.43
C ILE A 1 2.34 -11.91 0.40
N VAL A 2 2.53 -10.68 0.90
CA VAL A 2 1.63 -9.55 0.63
C VAL A 2 2.41 -8.50 -0.13
N ILE A 3 1.93 -8.17 -1.31
CA ILE A 3 2.52 -7.12 -2.17
C ILE A 3 1.89 -5.80 -1.76
N VAL A 4 2.73 -4.79 -1.48
CA VAL A 4 2.30 -3.42 -1.17
C VAL A 4 3.13 -2.47 -2.03
N GLY A 5 2.56 -2.08 -3.16
CA GLY A 5 3.16 -1.19 -4.16
C GLY A 5 2.14 -0.19 -4.67
N THR A 6 2.08 0.03 -5.99
CA THR A 6 0.99 0.82 -6.62
C THR A 6 -0.38 0.24 -6.27
N GLY A 7 -0.53 -1.09 -6.35
CA GLY A 7 -1.67 -1.85 -5.83
C GLY A 7 -1.28 -2.68 -4.61
N SER A 8 -2.23 -3.48 -4.09
CA SER A 8 -1.99 -4.41 -3.00
C SER A 8 -2.69 -5.75 -3.24
N CYS A 9 -1.99 -6.85 -2.93
CA CYS A 9 -2.63 -8.15 -2.94
C CYS A 9 -1.87 -9.17 -2.08
N GLY A 10 -2.59 -10.13 -1.51
CA GLY A 10 -2.03 -11.27 -0.80
C GLY A 10 -2.02 -12.51 -1.67
N LEU A 11 -0.91 -13.24 -1.69
CA LEU A 11 -0.74 -14.50 -2.41
C LEU A 11 -0.08 -15.55 -1.52
N ALA A 12 -0.62 -16.75 -1.50
CA ALA A 12 -0.03 -17.88 -0.79
C ALA A 12 -0.24 -19.18 -1.57
N ARG A 13 0.60 -20.18 -1.25
CA ARG A 13 0.39 -21.56 -1.67
C ARG A 13 0.34 -22.44 -0.45
N VAL A 14 -0.82 -23.04 -0.19
CA VAL A 14 -1.08 -23.90 0.99
C VAL A 14 -1.56 -25.24 0.51
N LYS A 15 -0.89 -26.33 0.91
CA LYS A 15 -1.23 -27.71 0.51
C LYS A 15 -1.42 -27.87 -1.00
N GLY A 16 -0.58 -27.20 -1.79
CA GLY A 16 -0.65 -27.23 -3.27
C GLY A 16 -1.67 -26.29 -3.91
N CYS A 17 -2.58 -25.68 -3.15
CA CYS A 17 -3.58 -24.74 -3.64
C CYS A 17 -3.07 -23.29 -3.59
N ASN A 18 -3.29 -22.54 -4.66
CA ASN A 18 -3.01 -21.11 -4.69
C ASN A 18 -4.16 -20.34 -4.04
N ILE A 19 -3.81 -19.43 -3.16
CA ILE A 19 -4.74 -18.54 -2.44
C ILE A 19 -4.42 -17.11 -2.85
N LYS A 20 -5.46 -16.36 -3.24
CA LYS A 20 -5.38 -14.92 -3.49
C LYS A 20 -6.33 -14.18 -2.55
N VAL A 21 -5.89 -13.04 -2.01
CA VAL A 21 -6.68 -12.13 -1.17
C VAL A 21 -6.47 -10.72 -1.68
N GLY A 22 -7.53 -10.02 -2.02
CA GLY A 22 -7.47 -8.66 -2.61
C GLY A 22 -6.89 -8.65 -4.03
N GLY A 23 -6.43 -7.48 -4.47
CA GLY A 23 -5.80 -7.31 -5.78
C GLY A 23 -6.77 -7.45 -6.94
N TYR A 24 -7.97 -6.92 -6.80
CA TYR A 24 -9.00 -6.92 -7.87
C TYR A 24 -9.01 -5.61 -8.66
N GLY A 25 -8.08 -4.73 -8.39
CA GLY A 25 -7.89 -3.47 -9.10
C GLY A 25 -8.46 -2.25 -8.38
N PHE A 26 -7.74 -1.16 -8.51
CA PHE A 26 -8.12 0.16 -8.01
C PHE A 26 -9.24 0.75 -8.90
N PRO A 27 -10.22 1.51 -8.35
CA PRO A 27 -10.37 1.87 -6.93
C PRO A 27 -11.24 0.91 -6.08
N VAL A 28 -11.68 -0.21 -6.66
CA VAL A 28 -12.58 -1.18 -6.00
C VAL A 28 -11.86 -2.02 -4.96
N SER A 29 -10.58 -2.30 -5.21
CA SER A 29 -9.68 -3.06 -4.35
C SER A 29 -8.35 -2.30 -4.21
N ASP A 30 -7.27 -3.01 -3.91
CA ASP A 30 -5.93 -2.45 -3.70
C ASP A 30 -5.82 -1.54 -2.46
N GLU A 31 -6.62 -1.83 -1.44
CA GLU A 31 -6.62 -1.09 -0.18
C GLU A 31 -5.26 -1.19 0.53
N GLY A 32 -4.81 -0.09 1.08
CA GLY A 32 -3.52 0.01 1.75
C GLY A 32 -2.33 0.20 0.80
N SER A 33 -2.57 0.27 -0.52
CA SER A 33 -1.54 0.49 -1.55
C SER A 33 -1.17 1.96 -1.71
N GLY A 34 -0.18 2.23 -2.59
CA GLY A 34 0.19 3.59 -2.96
C GLY A 34 -0.95 4.37 -3.63
N ALA A 35 -1.72 3.71 -4.51
CA ALA A 35 -2.91 4.32 -5.11
C ALA A 35 -3.97 4.65 -4.06
N TYR A 36 -4.15 3.76 -3.08
CA TYR A 36 -5.04 4.01 -1.94
C TYR A 36 -4.60 5.22 -1.11
N LEU A 37 -3.30 5.33 -0.78
CA LEU A 37 -2.75 6.49 -0.05
C LEU A 37 -3.05 7.79 -0.80
N GLY A 38 -2.79 7.82 -2.12
CA GLY A 38 -3.04 8.99 -2.96
C GLY A 38 -4.54 9.36 -3.01
N LEU A 39 -5.41 8.39 -3.19
CA LEU A 39 -6.87 8.62 -3.18
C LEU A 39 -7.34 9.19 -1.84
N ARG A 40 -6.84 8.64 -0.72
CA ARG A 40 -7.18 9.13 0.62
C ARG A 40 -6.69 10.56 0.83
N ALA A 41 -5.45 10.87 0.39
CA ALA A 41 -4.88 12.21 0.48
C ALA A 41 -5.72 13.24 -0.31
N ILE A 42 -6.09 12.94 -1.55
CA ILE A 42 -6.95 13.82 -2.36
C ILE A 42 -8.32 14.01 -1.70
N ARG A 43 -8.98 12.92 -1.26
CA ARG A 43 -10.29 13.04 -0.59
C ARG A 43 -10.23 13.92 0.65
N MET A 44 -9.21 13.77 1.48
CA MET A 44 -9.03 14.61 2.66
C MET A 44 -8.69 16.06 2.29
N ALA A 45 -7.88 16.26 1.24
CA ALA A 45 -7.56 17.60 0.73
C ALA A 45 -8.82 18.35 0.26
N MET A 46 -9.74 17.67 -0.43
CA MET A 46 -11.02 18.25 -0.83
C MET A 46 -11.89 18.60 0.39
N LEU A 47 -11.94 17.74 1.40
CA LEU A 47 -12.66 18.05 2.64
C LEU A 47 -12.07 19.28 3.34
N ALA A 48 -10.75 19.42 3.36
CA ALA A 48 -10.08 20.58 3.94
C ALA A 48 -10.31 21.87 3.11
N HIS A 49 -10.35 21.74 1.78
CA HIS A 49 -10.69 22.87 0.89
C HIS A 49 -12.09 23.42 1.19
N ASP A 50 -13.06 22.53 1.41
CA ASP A 50 -14.43 22.91 1.74
C ASP A 50 -14.62 23.37 3.21
N GLY A 51 -13.59 23.36 4.03
CA GLY A 51 -13.68 23.69 5.46
C GLY A 51 -14.36 22.59 6.31
N ARG A 52 -14.52 21.37 5.79
CA ARG A 52 -15.13 20.23 6.51
C ARG A 52 -14.12 19.46 7.37
N MET A 53 -12.85 19.81 7.29
CA MET A 53 -11.79 19.34 8.17
C MET A 53 -10.64 20.34 8.22
N GLU A 54 -9.78 20.21 9.23
CA GLU A 54 -8.59 21.05 9.37
C GLU A 54 -7.61 20.83 8.20
N LYS A 55 -7.07 21.95 7.69
CA LYS A 55 -6.09 21.95 6.60
C LYS A 55 -4.69 21.78 7.19
N THR A 56 -4.10 20.59 7.00
CA THR A 56 -2.73 20.28 7.44
C THR A 56 -1.69 20.59 6.35
N ALA A 57 -0.40 20.46 6.69
CA ALA A 57 0.69 20.65 5.74
C ALA A 57 0.61 19.66 4.56
N LEU A 58 0.34 18.37 4.83
CA LEU A 58 0.08 17.37 3.78
C LEU A 58 -1.03 17.82 2.84
N LEU A 59 -2.17 18.20 3.39
CA LEU A 59 -3.35 18.53 2.59
C LEU A 59 -3.15 19.80 1.76
N SER A 60 -2.39 20.74 2.28
CA SER A 60 -1.97 21.95 1.54
C SER A 60 -1.07 21.58 0.37
N GLU A 61 -0.07 20.73 0.56
CA GLU A 61 0.81 20.28 -0.52
C GLU A 61 0.08 19.48 -1.58
N VAL A 62 -0.88 18.63 -1.18
CA VAL A 62 -1.72 17.90 -2.15
C VAL A 62 -2.56 18.86 -2.99
N LEU A 63 -3.19 19.88 -2.37
CA LEU A 63 -3.97 20.88 -3.10
C LEU A 63 -3.11 21.70 -4.06
N ALA A 64 -1.92 22.12 -3.63
CA ALA A 64 -0.98 22.89 -4.46
C ALA A 64 -0.59 22.14 -5.76
N ARG A 65 -0.57 20.80 -5.76
CA ARG A 65 -0.36 20.02 -6.98
C ARG A 65 -1.47 20.15 -8.01
N PHE A 66 -2.61 20.64 -7.59
CA PHE A 66 -3.79 20.90 -8.40
C PHE A 66 -4.12 22.41 -8.42
N GLU A 67 -3.10 23.26 -8.31
CA GLU A 67 -3.22 24.71 -8.39
C GLU A 67 -4.20 25.29 -7.34
N ASP A 68 -4.40 24.59 -6.22
CA ASP A 68 -5.41 24.87 -5.19
C ASP A 68 -6.84 24.98 -5.75
N ASP A 69 -7.10 24.42 -6.94
CA ASP A 69 -8.40 24.44 -7.62
C ASP A 69 -9.03 23.04 -7.69
N PRO A 70 -10.18 22.79 -7.03
CA PRO A 70 -10.91 21.53 -7.13
C PRO A 70 -11.24 21.09 -8.55
N ARG A 71 -11.40 22.04 -9.49
CA ARG A 71 -11.68 21.73 -10.91
C ARG A 71 -10.51 21.02 -11.56
N CYS A 72 -9.29 21.35 -11.18
CA CYS A 72 -8.09 20.65 -11.62
C CYS A 72 -8.07 19.19 -11.14
N VAL A 73 -8.51 18.93 -9.91
CA VAL A 73 -8.66 17.55 -9.38
C VAL A 73 -9.67 16.76 -10.19
N VAL A 74 -10.85 17.36 -10.47
CA VAL A 74 -11.91 16.70 -11.26
C VAL A 74 -11.40 16.36 -12.68
N SER A 75 -10.78 17.32 -13.37
CA SER A 75 -10.24 17.08 -14.71
C SER A 75 -9.12 16.04 -14.74
N TRP A 76 -8.30 15.99 -13.68
CA TRP A 76 -7.25 14.99 -13.54
C TRP A 76 -7.84 13.59 -13.26
N MET A 77 -8.85 13.49 -12.39
CA MET A 77 -9.54 12.24 -12.04
C MET A 77 -10.10 11.49 -13.26
N ASP A 78 -10.59 12.20 -14.26
CA ASP A 78 -11.21 11.61 -15.46
C ASP A 78 -10.25 10.71 -16.24
N ARG A 79 -8.94 10.88 -16.07
CA ARG A 79 -7.90 10.16 -16.80
C ARG A 79 -6.90 9.45 -15.90
N ALA A 80 -6.93 9.74 -14.61
CA ALA A 80 -5.95 9.24 -13.64
C ALA A 80 -6.05 7.72 -13.45
N THR A 81 -4.93 7.06 -13.58
CA THR A 81 -4.75 5.63 -13.33
C THR A 81 -4.34 5.38 -11.87
N ALA A 82 -4.34 4.12 -11.44
CA ALA A 82 -3.78 3.74 -10.14
C ALA A 82 -2.34 4.24 -9.94
N THR A 83 -1.54 4.24 -11.00
CA THR A 83 -0.16 4.74 -10.97
C THR A 83 -0.12 6.24 -10.69
N ASP A 84 -1.01 7.02 -11.29
CA ASP A 84 -1.08 8.46 -11.07
C ASP A 84 -1.44 8.78 -9.61
N TYR A 85 -2.42 8.08 -9.05
CA TYR A 85 -2.74 8.20 -7.62
C TYR A 85 -1.54 7.80 -6.74
N ALA A 86 -0.83 6.74 -7.09
CA ALA A 86 0.32 6.26 -6.31
C ALA A 86 1.50 7.24 -6.30
N THR A 87 1.58 8.19 -7.25
CA THR A 87 2.60 9.27 -7.22
C THR A 87 2.50 10.17 -6.00
N LEU A 88 1.35 10.18 -5.32
CA LEU A 88 1.14 10.95 -4.09
C LEU A 88 1.59 10.20 -2.83
N ALA A 89 1.81 8.89 -2.91
CA ALA A 89 2.19 8.10 -1.74
C ALA A 89 3.50 8.56 -1.08
N PRO A 90 4.58 8.91 -1.82
CA PRO A 90 5.79 9.44 -1.21
C PRO A 90 5.57 10.74 -0.43
N ILE A 91 4.61 11.57 -0.83
CA ILE A 91 4.26 12.80 -0.11
C ILE A 91 3.63 12.43 1.23
N VAL A 92 2.67 11.51 1.22
CA VAL A 92 2.04 11.03 2.46
C VAL A 92 3.09 10.47 3.43
N VAL A 93 3.99 9.60 2.94
CA VAL A 93 5.05 8.98 3.76
C VAL A 93 5.96 10.04 4.37
N ARG A 94 6.43 11.02 3.60
CA ARG A 94 7.27 12.11 4.11
C ARG A 94 6.57 12.91 5.21
N HIS A 95 5.32 13.29 5.01
CA HIS A 95 4.56 14.03 6.02
C HIS A 95 4.25 13.22 7.29
N VAL A 96 4.32 11.89 7.23
CA VAL A 96 4.27 11.05 8.44
C VAL A 96 5.49 11.31 9.32
N ASP A 97 6.68 11.38 8.72
CA ASP A 97 7.94 11.62 9.43
C ASP A 97 7.94 13.03 10.05
N ASP A 98 7.31 13.99 9.37
CA ASP A 98 7.10 15.36 9.86
C ASP A 98 6.00 15.47 10.95
N GLY A 99 5.30 14.37 11.25
CA GLY A 99 4.28 14.31 12.31
C GLY A 99 2.89 14.82 11.90
N ASP A 100 2.62 15.01 10.61
CA ASP A 100 1.32 15.48 10.11
C ASP A 100 0.17 14.54 10.51
N PRO A 101 -0.90 15.05 11.17
CA PRO A 101 -1.97 14.22 11.69
C PRO A 101 -2.80 13.57 10.57
N SER A 102 -2.97 14.21 9.42
CA SER A 102 -3.68 13.66 8.27
C SER A 102 -2.88 12.54 7.63
N ALA A 103 -1.56 12.70 7.49
CA ALA A 103 -0.67 11.66 7.00
C ALA A 103 -0.70 10.41 7.89
N ARG A 104 -0.60 10.60 9.20
CA ARG A 104 -0.69 9.49 10.18
C ARG A 104 -2.02 8.76 10.10
N ARG A 105 -3.14 9.49 9.97
CA ARG A 105 -4.47 8.90 9.82
C ARG A 105 -4.58 8.07 8.55
N ILE A 106 -4.04 8.55 7.43
CA ILE A 106 -4.03 7.81 6.16
C ILE A 106 -3.20 6.53 6.30
N MET A 107 -2.02 6.59 6.91
CA MET A 107 -1.16 5.41 7.11
C MET A 107 -1.78 4.39 8.06
N GLN A 108 -2.41 4.81 9.14
CA GLN A 108 -3.12 3.91 10.07
C GLN A 108 -4.28 3.18 9.37
N ASP A 109 -5.06 3.91 8.57
CA ASP A 109 -6.15 3.33 7.80
C ASP A 109 -5.61 2.31 6.77
N ALA A 110 -4.57 2.67 6.02
CA ALA A 110 -3.90 1.80 5.06
C ALA A 110 -3.35 0.53 5.72
N ALA A 111 -2.66 0.67 6.85
CA ALA A 111 -2.12 -0.47 7.61
C ALA A 111 -3.23 -1.42 8.05
N SER A 112 -4.38 -0.92 8.51
CA SER A 112 -5.53 -1.75 8.89
C SER A 112 -6.04 -2.63 7.74
N LYS A 113 -5.92 -2.15 6.49
CA LYS A 113 -6.31 -2.91 5.30
C LYS A 113 -5.29 -4.01 4.98
N ILE A 114 -4.01 -3.70 5.11
CA ILE A 114 -2.95 -4.71 4.94
C ILE A 114 -3.01 -5.76 6.07
N ASP A 115 -3.29 -5.35 7.31
CA ASP A 115 -3.54 -6.27 8.42
C ASP A 115 -4.65 -7.28 8.07
N ALA A 116 -5.76 -6.81 7.50
CA ALA A 116 -6.87 -7.68 7.10
C ALA A 116 -6.45 -8.70 6.03
N ILE A 117 -5.63 -8.30 5.04
CA ILE A 117 -5.07 -9.23 4.05
C ILE A 117 -4.17 -10.26 4.73
N CYS A 118 -3.28 -9.84 5.63
CA CYS A 118 -2.39 -10.73 6.36
C CYS A 118 -3.18 -11.76 7.20
N ARG A 119 -4.18 -11.30 7.96
CA ARG A 119 -5.04 -12.17 8.78
C ARG A 119 -5.76 -13.20 7.92
N ALA A 120 -6.38 -12.78 6.81
CA ALA A 120 -7.09 -13.67 5.90
C ALA A 120 -6.17 -14.75 5.29
N LEU A 121 -4.89 -14.45 5.04
CA LEU A 121 -3.93 -15.44 4.59
C LEU A 121 -3.55 -16.42 5.71
N PHE A 122 -3.30 -15.93 6.93
CA PHE A 122 -2.97 -16.78 8.07
C PHE A 122 -4.13 -17.71 8.45
N GLU A 123 -5.36 -17.22 8.44
CA GLU A 123 -6.58 -18.04 8.69
C GLU A 123 -6.75 -19.16 7.67
N ARG A 124 -6.27 -18.95 6.43
CA ARG A 124 -6.26 -19.98 5.38
C ARG A 124 -5.07 -20.94 5.46
N GLY A 125 -4.30 -20.89 6.55
CA GLY A 125 -3.24 -21.83 6.85
C GLY A 125 -1.86 -21.48 6.27
N THR A 126 -1.63 -20.21 5.87
CA THR A 126 -0.32 -19.75 5.43
C THR A 126 0.67 -19.81 6.62
N PRO A 127 1.77 -20.59 6.54
CA PRO A 127 2.65 -20.80 7.69
C PRO A 127 3.59 -19.61 7.94
N ARG A 128 3.91 -18.86 6.91
CA ARG A 128 4.82 -17.68 6.93
C ARG A 128 4.39 -16.67 5.90
N LEU A 129 4.67 -15.40 6.16
CA LEU A 129 4.26 -14.29 5.32
C LEU A 129 5.36 -13.23 5.30
N SER A 130 5.62 -12.65 4.12
CA SER A 130 6.54 -11.52 3.95
C SER A 130 5.80 -10.38 3.24
N LEU A 131 6.08 -9.14 3.64
CA LEU A 131 5.66 -7.97 2.87
C LEU A 131 6.70 -7.68 1.80
N ILE A 132 6.25 -7.38 0.58
CA ILE A 132 7.11 -7.02 -0.55
C ILE A 132 6.53 -5.82 -1.30
N GLY A 133 7.31 -5.22 -2.17
CA GLY A 133 6.93 -4.03 -2.93
C GLY A 133 7.45 -2.73 -2.31
N GLY A 134 7.32 -1.63 -3.06
CA GLY A 134 7.95 -0.35 -2.71
C GLY A 134 7.47 0.28 -1.38
N LEU A 135 6.28 -0.10 -0.91
CA LEU A 135 5.75 0.34 0.39
C LEU A 135 5.84 -0.76 1.47
N GLY A 136 6.35 -1.95 1.15
CA GLY A 136 6.36 -3.09 2.08
C GLY A 136 7.04 -2.78 3.40
N SER A 137 8.29 -2.28 3.37
CA SER A 137 9.07 -1.95 4.56
C SER A 137 8.47 -0.80 5.39
N VAL A 138 7.94 0.22 4.71
CA VAL A 138 7.24 1.33 5.39
C VAL A 138 5.99 0.81 6.09
N MET A 139 5.19 0.01 5.38
CA MET A 139 3.94 -0.52 5.91
C MET A 139 4.16 -1.47 7.09
N GLU A 140 5.23 -2.25 7.09
CA GLU A 140 5.55 -3.19 8.16
C GLU A 140 5.59 -2.51 9.55
N THR A 141 6.11 -1.28 9.61
CA THR A 141 6.22 -0.54 10.88
C THR A 141 4.85 -0.12 11.43
N TRP A 142 3.83 -0.08 10.58
CA TRP A 142 2.46 0.34 10.91
C TRP A 142 1.52 -0.81 11.21
N LEU A 143 1.91 -2.05 10.88
CA LEU A 143 1.08 -3.23 11.15
C LEU A 143 0.89 -3.46 12.65
N ALA A 144 -0.20 -4.13 12.98
CA ALA A 144 -0.48 -4.58 14.34
C ALA A 144 0.70 -5.40 14.89
N PRO A 145 1.11 -5.20 16.16
CA PRO A 145 2.29 -5.85 16.74
C PRO A 145 2.25 -7.38 16.70
N ASP A 146 1.08 -7.98 16.80
CA ASP A 146 0.88 -9.43 16.71
C ASP A 146 1.19 -9.95 15.30
N LEU A 147 0.79 -9.23 14.26
CA LEU A 147 1.07 -9.58 12.87
C LEU A 147 2.55 -9.36 12.53
N ARG A 148 3.10 -8.20 12.92
CA ARG A 148 4.51 -7.90 12.66
C ARG A 148 5.45 -8.97 13.22
N ARG A 149 5.18 -9.52 14.41
CA ARG A 149 5.96 -10.64 14.98
C ARG A 149 5.84 -11.95 14.21
N ARG A 150 4.83 -12.11 13.37
CA ARG A 150 4.58 -13.30 12.53
C ARG A 150 5.15 -13.17 11.12
N LEU A 151 5.61 -11.98 10.73
CA LEU A 151 6.26 -11.79 9.45
C LEU A 151 7.60 -12.54 9.42
N SER A 152 7.98 -12.94 8.23
CA SER A 152 9.25 -13.59 7.95
C SER A 152 10.03 -12.75 6.92
N PRO A 153 11.36 -12.72 6.99
CA PRO A 153 12.16 -12.11 5.95
C PRO A 153 11.85 -12.71 4.58
N GLN A 154 11.97 -11.87 3.55
CA GLN A 154 11.91 -12.31 2.16
C GLN A 154 13.10 -13.26 1.87
N LEU A 155 12.84 -14.39 1.19
CA LEU A 155 13.85 -15.38 0.85
C LEU A 155 14.47 -15.19 -0.54
N GLY A 156 13.85 -14.38 -1.37
CA GLY A 156 14.26 -14.10 -2.74
C GLY A 156 13.36 -13.06 -3.36
N ASP A 157 13.69 -12.58 -4.53
CA ASP A 157 12.89 -11.61 -5.28
C ASP A 157 11.93 -12.28 -6.28
N ALA A 158 11.23 -11.49 -7.10
CA ALA A 158 10.31 -12.00 -8.10
C ALA A 158 11.04 -12.79 -9.22
N LEU A 159 12.31 -12.45 -9.51
CA LEU A 159 13.10 -13.15 -10.51
C LEU A 159 13.54 -14.51 -9.99
N ASP A 160 13.90 -14.62 -8.71
CA ASP A 160 14.22 -15.90 -8.07
C ASP A 160 13.00 -16.82 -8.09
N GLY A 161 11.82 -16.28 -7.75
CA GLY A 161 10.56 -17.03 -7.82
C GLY A 161 10.24 -17.51 -9.24
N ALA A 162 10.42 -16.66 -10.25
CA ALA A 162 10.21 -17.02 -11.65
C ALA A 162 11.22 -18.10 -12.12
N ALA A 163 12.49 -18.00 -11.71
CA ALA A 163 13.49 -19.00 -12.01
C ALA A 163 13.14 -20.36 -11.44
N ILE A 164 12.71 -20.41 -10.17
CA ILE A 164 12.25 -21.67 -9.52
C ILE A 164 11.06 -22.26 -10.26
N LEU A 165 10.08 -21.45 -10.65
CA LEU A 165 8.91 -21.91 -11.42
C LEU A 165 9.29 -22.43 -12.81
N ALA A 166 10.37 -21.89 -13.42
CA ALA A 166 10.94 -22.37 -14.68
C ALA A 166 11.85 -23.59 -14.51
N GLY A 167 11.92 -24.21 -13.32
CA GLY A 167 12.77 -25.37 -13.03
C GLY A 167 14.26 -25.08 -12.88
N ARG A 168 14.64 -23.81 -12.65
CA ARG A 168 16.03 -23.42 -12.36
C ARG A 168 16.24 -23.35 -10.84
N PRO A 169 17.44 -23.70 -10.33
CA PRO A 169 17.76 -23.51 -8.92
C PRO A 169 17.72 -22.02 -8.55
N PRO A 170 17.35 -21.67 -7.30
CA PRO A 170 17.49 -20.30 -6.81
C PRO A 170 18.95 -19.84 -6.89
N ARG A 171 19.14 -18.52 -7.03
CA ARG A 171 20.49 -17.95 -6.96
C ARG A 171 21.11 -18.25 -5.59
N GLU A 172 22.38 -18.64 -5.57
CA GLU A 172 23.12 -18.70 -4.32
C GLU A 172 23.22 -17.28 -3.75
N THR A 173 22.59 -17.06 -2.59
CA THR A 173 22.73 -15.80 -1.86
C THR A 173 24.14 -15.78 -1.28
N THR A 174 25.05 -15.07 -1.94
CA THR A 174 26.34 -14.72 -1.33
C THR A 174 26.05 -13.89 -0.08
N ALA A 175 26.38 -14.47 1.09
CA ALA A 175 26.27 -13.86 2.42
C ALA A 175 27.16 -12.61 2.54
#